data_211a44fcb16e8ffeb4438f1430f685df
#
_entry.id   211a44fcb16e8ffeb4438f1430f685df
#
_cell.length_a   1.000
_cell.length_b   1.000
_cell.length_c   1.000
_cell.angle_alpha   90.00
_cell.angle_beta   90.00
_cell.angle_gamma   90.00
#
_symmetry.space_group_name_H-M   'P 1'
#
loop_
_entity.id
_entity.type
_entity.pdbx_description
1 polymer ?
#
loop_
_entity_poly.entity_id
_entity_poly.type
_entity_poly.pdbx_seq_one_letter_code
_entity_poly.pdbx_strand_id
1 'polypeptide(L)'
;MKPAVAEEYQQIDQMPWAPFPEALSKGGIRWKLLHVGPEMGAWTAYFGCPAGSAFNAHVHQGPGEYVLTKGRMDVRGGRDNGGDTAVAPGYGYESAGARHDLTNFPVDSEFYMSFLGPLVFINEDGSPIVAIGWKEVQGAWQAFLDSQASVKKAA
;
A
#
# COMPACT_ATOMS: atom_id res chain seq x y z
N MET A 1 4.82 -17.73 17.86
CA MET A 1 4.06 -17.41 16.64
C MET A 1 5.08 -17.14 15.54
N LYS A 2 5.07 -17.90 14.44
CA LYS A 2 5.92 -17.54 13.29
C LYS A 2 5.46 -16.16 12.80
N PRO A 3 6.36 -15.21 12.56
CA PRO A 3 5.96 -13.96 11.94
C PRO A 3 5.31 -14.27 10.59
N ALA A 4 4.19 -13.60 10.28
CA ALA A 4 3.41 -13.84 9.07
C ALA A 4 4.21 -13.55 7.78
N VAL A 5 5.37 -12.90 7.91
CA VAL A 5 6.25 -12.52 6.80
C VAL A 5 7.70 -12.56 7.28
N ALA A 6 8.31 -13.73 7.30
CA ALA A 6 9.70 -13.92 7.70
C ALA A 6 10.44 -14.89 6.76
N GLU A 7 9.97 -14.99 5.54
CA GLU A 7 10.61 -15.83 4.54
C GLU A 7 11.67 -15.01 3.80
N GLU A 8 12.85 -15.55 3.60
CA GLU A 8 13.90 -14.92 2.77
C GLU A 8 13.49 -14.79 1.30
N TYR A 9 12.51 -15.61 0.90
CA TYR A 9 11.98 -15.63 -0.47
C TYR A 9 10.48 -15.90 -0.45
N GLN A 10 9.74 -15.17 -1.27
CA GLN A 10 8.31 -15.39 -1.50
C GLN A 10 8.03 -15.36 -3.01
N GLN A 11 7.26 -16.35 -3.47
CA GLN A 11 6.76 -16.37 -4.83
C GLN A 11 5.50 -15.50 -4.92
N ILE A 12 5.64 -14.28 -5.40
CA ILE A 12 4.62 -13.23 -5.30
C ILE A 12 3.34 -13.56 -6.08
N ASP A 13 3.44 -14.21 -7.23
CA ASP A 13 2.29 -14.62 -8.04
C ASP A 13 1.44 -15.72 -7.37
N GLN A 14 2.02 -16.50 -6.45
CA GLN A 14 1.32 -17.51 -5.66
C GLN A 14 0.68 -16.95 -4.39
N MET A 15 1.01 -15.73 -3.99
CA MET A 15 0.40 -15.09 -2.83
C MET A 15 -1.02 -14.62 -3.15
N PRO A 16 -1.99 -14.79 -2.22
CA PRO A 16 -3.33 -14.27 -2.43
C PRO A 16 -3.35 -12.75 -2.37
N TRP A 17 -4.28 -12.12 -3.08
CA TRP A 17 -4.57 -10.71 -2.96
C TRP A 17 -5.55 -10.45 -1.82
N ALA A 18 -5.18 -9.62 -0.86
CA ALA A 18 -6.09 -9.09 0.15
C ALA A 18 -6.74 -7.79 -0.35
N PRO A 19 -8.01 -7.53 -0.02
CA PRO A 19 -8.61 -6.23 -0.28
C PRO A 19 -7.94 -5.16 0.61
N PHE A 20 -7.66 -3.99 0.04
CA PHE A 20 -7.27 -2.82 0.84
C PHE A 20 -8.54 -2.15 1.40
N PRO A 21 -8.53 -1.60 2.63
CA PRO A 21 -9.74 -1.06 3.26
C PRO A 21 -10.43 0.03 2.43
N GLU A 22 -11.73 -0.13 2.18
CA GLU A 22 -12.54 0.85 1.43
C GLU A 22 -12.69 2.20 2.18
N ALA A 23 -12.52 2.20 3.49
CA ALA A 23 -12.49 3.43 4.28
C ALA A 23 -11.24 4.30 3.98
N LEU A 24 -10.19 3.72 3.39
CA LEU A 24 -8.90 4.36 3.12
C LEU A 24 -8.55 4.44 1.63
N SER A 25 -9.43 3.90 0.79
CA SER A 25 -9.24 3.83 -0.66
C SER A 25 -10.57 3.75 -1.39
N LYS A 26 -10.53 3.81 -2.71
CA LYS A 26 -11.68 3.54 -3.56
C LYS A 26 -11.26 2.75 -4.79
N GLY A 27 -12.22 2.08 -5.42
CA GLY A 27 -12.03 1.41 -6.70
C GLY A 27 -11.39 0.03 -6.60
N GLY A 28 -11.42 -0.62 -5.44
CA GLY A 28 -11.03 -2.02 -5.29
C GLY A 28 -9.53 -2.27 -5.29
N ILE A 29 -8.75 -1.38 -4.70
CA ILE A 29 -7.32 -1.60 -4.46
C ILE A 29 -7.12 -2.88 -3.64
N ARG A 30 -6.13 -3.66 -4.01
CA ARG A 30 -5.73 -4.90 -3.35
C ARG A 30 -4.23 -4.90 -3.09
N TRP A 31 -3.80 -5.71 -2.13
CA TRP A 31 -2.41 -5.71 -1.70
C TRP A 31 -1.92 -7.08 -1.24
N LYS A 32 -0.62 -7.23 -1.18
CA LYS A 32 0.10 -8.36 -0.61
C LYS A 32 1.17 -7.82 0.32
N LEU A 33 1.23 -8.31 1.55
CA LEU A 33 2.31 -7.93 2.46
C LEU A 33 3.55 -8.77 2.15
N LEU A 34 4.65 -8.14 1.80
CA LEU A 34 5.89 -8.82 1.43
C LEU A 34 6.86 -8.93 2.60
N HIS A 35 6.97 -7.88 3.42
CA HIS A 35 7.94 -7.83 4.51
C HIS A 35 7.49 -6.87 5.62
N VAL A 36 7.89 -7.19 6.84
CA VAL A 36 7.89 -6.26 7.99
C VAL A 36 9.23 -6.30 8.68
N GLY A 37 9.76 -5.11 9.03
CA GLY A 37 11.00 -4.91 9.78
C GLY A 37 10.71 -4.15 11.07
N PRO A 38 10.30 -4.86 12.16
CA PRO A 38 9.88 -4.22 13.41
C PRO A 38 10.98 -3.34 14.03
N GLU A 39 12.22 -3.74 13.88
CA GLU A 39 13.41 -3.04 14.39
C GLU A 39 13.62 -1.66 13.74
N MET A 40 13.11 -1.46 12.53
CA MET A 40 13.20 -0.21 11.77
C MET A 40 11.85 0.48 11.60
N GLY A 41 10.76 -0.12 12.09
CA GLY A 41 9.41 0.35 11.80
C GLY A 41 9.00 0.19 10.33
N ALA A 42 9.72 -0.65 9.58
CA ALA A 42 9.56 -0.80 8.14
C ALA A 42 8.51 -1.83 7.75
N TRP A 43 7.94 -1.65 6.58
CA TRP A 43 7.10 -2.65 5.92
C TRP A 43 7.13 -2.46 4.41
N THR A 44 6.94 -3.55 3.68
CA THR A 44 6.92 -3.56 2.21
C THR A 44 5.69 -4.29 1.71
N ALA A 45 4.99 -3.67 0.78
CA ALA A 45 3.81 -4.26 0.16
C ALA A 45 3.84 -4.16 -1.36
N TYR A 46 3.10 -5.06 -2.00
CA TYR A 46 2.81 -5.02 -3.43
C TYR A 46 1.33 -4.69 -3.61
N PHE A 47 1.06 -3.67 -4.40
CA PHE A 47 -0.28 -3.15 -4.63
C PHE A 47 -0.74 -3.44 -6.06
N GLY A 48 -2.01 -3.84 -6.18
CA GLY A 48 -2.74 -3.92 -7.44
C GLY A 48 -3.88 -2.91 -7.43
N CYS A 49 -3.84 -1.97 -8.35
CA CYS A 49 -4.71 -0.81 -8.39
C CYS A 49 -5.48 -0.80 -9.71
N PRO A 50 -6.78 -1.16 -9.71
CA PRO A 50 -7.62 -1.09 -10.90
C PRO A 50 -7.72 0.33 -11.46
N ALA A 51 -7.98 0.45 -12.75
CA ALA A 51 -8.25 1.73 -13.40
C ALA A 51 -9.34 2.50 -12.68
N GLY A 52 -9.11 3.78 -12.38
CA GLY A 52 -10.01 4.65 -11.65
C GLY A 52 -9.95 4.52 -10.12
N SER A 53 -9.13 3.63 -9.60
CA SER A 53 -8.91 3.50 -8.16
C SER A 53 -8.03 4.63 -7.60
N ALA A 54 -8.10 4.83 -6.28
CA ALA A 54 -7.28 5.83 -5.59
C ALA A 54 -7.10 5.49 -4.11
N PHE A 55 -5.98 5.90 -3.53
CA PHE A 55 -5.82 6.02 -2.09
C PHE A 55 -6.36 7.37 -1.60
N ASN A 56 -6.99 7.37 -0.44
CA ASN A 56 -7.43 8.58 0.22
C ASN A 56 -6.24 9.41 0.72
N ALA A 57 -6.52 10.65 1.14
CA ALA A 57 -5.51 11.57 1.65
C ALA A 57 -4.72 10.97 2.82
N HIS A 58 -3.40 11.08 2.76
CA HIS A 58 -2.50 10.54 3.77
C HIS A 58 -1.16 11.29 3.82
N VAL A 59 -0.45 11.10 4.92
CA VAL A 59 0.88 11.66 5.17
C VAL A 59 1.84 10.51 5.48
N HIS A 60 3.03 10.54 4.86
CA HIS A 60 4.13 9.64 5.18
C HIS A 60 4.86 10.12 6.43
N GLN A 61 4.85 9.35 7.53
CA GLN A 61 5.62 9.71 8.73
C GLN A 61 7.11 9.42 8.57
N GLY A 62 7.45 8.39 7.81
CA GLY A 62 8.81 8.08 7.37
C GLY A 62 8.91 8.09 5.85
N PRO A 63 10.13 8.08 5.29
CA PRO A 63 10.30 8.02 3.85
C PRO A 63 9.81 6.69 3.29
N GLY A 64 9.49 6.69 1.99
CA GLY A 64 9.14 5.50 1.23
C GLY A 64 9.77 5.51 -0.15
N GLU A 65 9.95 4.31 -0.69
CA GLU A 65 10.43 4.10 -2.04
C GLU A 65 9.51 3.14 -2.76
N TYR A 66 9.21 3.43 -4.02
CA TYR A 66 8.38 2.54 -4.82
C TYR A 66 8.98 2.25 -6.20
N VAL A 67 8.64 1.09 -6.72
CA VAL A 67 8.86 0.71 -8.12
C VAL A 67 7.51 0.43 -8.75
N LEU A 68 7.10 1.30 -9.67
CA LEU A 68 5.92 1.10 -10.50
C LEU A 68 6.26 0.13 -11.61
N THR A 69 5.67 -1.06 -11.59
CA THR A 69 5.96 -2.14 -12.52
C THR A 69 4.98 -2.20 -13.69
N LYS A 70 3.77 -1.63 -13.48
CA LYS A 70 2.73 -1.60 -14.51
C LYS A 70 1.88 -0.34 -14.36
N GLY A 71 1.47 0.25 -15.47
CA GLY A 71 0.48 1.31 -15.54
C GLY A 71 1.02 2.70 -15.23
N ARG A 72 0.17 3.50 -14.54
CA ARG A 72 0.42 4.91 -14.24
C ARG A 72 -0.13 5.25 -12.85
N MET A 73 0.61 6.06 -12.13
CA MET A 73 0.20 6.63 -10.84
C MET A 73 0.31 8.16 -10.89
N ASP A 74 -0.77 8.84 -10.57
CA ASP A 74 -0.81 10.29 -10.44
C ASP A 74 -0.89 10.67 -8.96
N VAL A 75 0.10 11.41 -8.48
CA VAL A 75 0.20 11.92 -7.11
C VAL A 75 -0.18 13.39 -7.11
N ARG A 76 -1.03 13.82 -6.18
CA ARG A 76 -1.52 15.20 -6.08
C ARG A 76 -2.13 15.71 -7.39
N GLY A 77 -2.93 14.89 -8.07
CA GLY A 77 -3.60 15.22 -9.32
C GLY A 77 -2.73 15.07 -10.59
N GLY A 78 -1.52 14.55 -10.46
CA GLY A 78 -0.61 14.35 -11.58
C GLY A 78 0.15 15.63 -12.01
N ARG A 79 1.11 15.45 -12.91
CA ARG A 79 2.03 16.52 -13.35
C ARG A 79 1.31 17.73 -13.93
N ASP A 80 0.23 17.52 -14.65
CA ASP A 80 -0.53 18.62 -15.27
C ASP A 80 -1.28 19.49 -14.25
N ASN A 81 -1.42 19.02 -13.01
CA ASN A 81 -2.09 19.72 -11.92
C ASN A 81 -1.14 20.07 -10.76
N GLY A 82 0.16 20.17 -11.02
CA GLY A 82 1.17 20.54 -10.03
C GLY A 82 1.63 19.43 -9.10
N GLY A 83 1.20 18.19 -9.35
CA GLY A 83 1.70 16.99 -8.71
C GLY A 83 2.76 16.26 -9.52
N ASP A 84 2.85 14.95 -9.33
CA ASP A 84 3.75 14.08 -10.07
C ASP A 84 2.98 12.97 -10.79
N THR A 85 3.53 12.52 -11.92
CA THR A 85 3.04 11.40 -12.69
C THR A 85 4.16 10.38 -12.86
N ALA A 86 3.97 9.19 -12.31
CA ALA A 86 4.83 8.04 -12.55
C ALA A 86 4.23 7.15 -13.64
N VAL A 87 5.08 6.68 -14.56
CA VAL A 87 4.72 5.74 -15.64
C VAL A 87 5.65 4.54 -15.56
N ALA A 88 5.10 3.34 -15.68
CA ALA A 88 5.89 2.12 -15.62
C ALA A 88 6.77 1.90 -16.88
N PRO A 89 7.98 1.33 -16.72
CA PRO A 89 8.65 1.05 -15.44
C PRO A 89 9.19 2.33 -14.82
N GLY A 90 8.92 2.57 -13.55
CA GLY A 90 9.32 3.80 -12.88
C GLY A 90 9.71 3.60 -11.42
N TYR A 91 10.60 4.47 -10.92
CA TYR A 91 11.01 4.53 -9.53
C TYR A 91 10.63 5.88 -8.94
N GLY A 92 10.20 5.88 -7.68
CA GLY A 92 9.94 7.10 -6.93
C GLY A 92 10.39 7.01 -5.49
N TYR A 93 10.73 8.17 -4.95
CA TYR A 93 11.06 8.38 -3.55
C TYR A 93 10.11 9.40 -2.95
N GLU A 94 9.57 9.09 -1.79
CA GLU A 94 8.67 9.95 -1.04
C GLU A 94 9.30 10.27 0.32
N SER A 95 9.57 11.55 0.56
CA SER A 95 10.22 11.98 1.79
C SER A 95 9.32 11.85 3.01
N ALA A 96 9.91 11.75 4.20
CA ALA A 96 9.18 11.90 5.45
C ALA A 96 8.42 13.23 5.47
N GLY A 97 7.16 13.22 5.89
CA GLY A 97 6.27 14.37 5.88
C GLY A 97 5.58 14.62 4.53
N ALA A 98 5.84 13.83 3.50
CA ALA A 98 5.12 13.95 2.23
C ALA A 98 3.61 13.75 2.43
N ARG A 99 2.83 14.73 2.01
CA ARG A 99 1.37 14.70 2.04
C ARG A 99 0.82 14.45 0.64
N HIS A 100 -0.06 13.46 0.54
CA HIS A 100 -0.78 13.11 -0.66
C HIS A 100 -2.27 13.33 -0.43
N ASP A 101 -2.83 14.38 -1.01
CA ASP A 101 -4.27 14.63 -0.93
C ASP A 101 -5.06 13.64 -1.78
N LEU A 102 -4.46 13.17 -2.87
CA LEU A 102 -5.00 12.11 -3.72
C LEU A 102 -3.85 11.39 -4.45
N THR A 103 -3.87 10.07 -4.41
CA THR A 103 -3.04 9.22 -5.27
C THR A 103 -3.95 8.33 -6.09
N ASN A 104 -4.04 8.58 -7.39
CA ASN A 104 -4.98 7.90 -8.28
C ASN A 104 -4.29 7.15 -9.42
N PHE A 105 -5.00 6.14 -9.92
CA PHE A 105 -4.52 5.22 -10.95
C PHE A 105 -5.44 5.30 -12.17
N PRO A 106 -5.09 6.10 -13.20
CA PRO A 106 -5.94 6.25 -14.39
C PRO A 106 -6.11 4.97 -15.21
N VAL A 107 -5.18 4.04 -15.07
CA VAL A 107 -5.16 2.72 -15.74
C VAL A 107 -4.82 1.64 -14.72
N ASP A 108 -5.06 0.38 -15.05
CA ASP A 108 -4.64 -0.75 -14.22
C ASP A 108 -3.14 -0.67 -13.93
N SER A 109 -2.80 -0.60 -12.67
CA SER A 109 -1.45 -0.32 -12.20
C SER A 109 -1.01 -1.28 -11.12
N GLU A 110 0.31 -1.52 -11.06
CA GLU A 110 0.92 -2.35 -10.03
C GLU A 110 2.25 -1.75 -9.58
N PHE A 111 2.50 -1.76 -8.28
CA PHE A 111 3.75 -1.25 -7.73
C PHE A 111 4.14 -1.91 -6.41
N TYR A 112 5.45 -1.97 -6.17
CA TYR A 112 6.03 -2.30 -4.87
C TYR A 112 6.34 -1.01 -4.14
N MET A 113 6.11 -0.99 -2.83
CA MET A 113 6.52 0.13 -2.00
C MET A 113 7.04 -0.34 -0.66
N SER A 114 8.19 0.19 -0.27
CA SER A 114 8.77 0.04 1.06
C SER A 114 8.57 1.33 1.84
N PHE A 115 8.09 1.20 3.07
CA PHE A 115 7.80 2.30 3.98
C PHE A 115 8.74 2.19 5.20
N LEU A 116 9.37 3.29 5.56
CA LEU A 116 10.16 3.40 6.79
C LEU A 116 9.39 4.20 7.85
N GLY A 117 8.21 3.71 8.18
CA GLY A 117 7.30 4.33 9.14
C GLY A 117 5.85 4.18 8.74
N PRO A 118 4.92 4.68 9.56
CA PRO A 118 3.50 4.58 9.27
C PRO A 118 3.03 5.59 8.22
N LEU A 119 1.96 5.22 7.51
CA LEU A 119 1.08 6.14 6.80
C LEU A 119 0.00 6.63 7.75
N VAL A 120 -0.24 7.92 7.80
CA VAL A 120 -1.37 8.50 8.53
C VAL A 120 -2.41 8.99 7.55
N PHE A 121 -3.54 8.30 7.48
CA PHE A 121 -4.70 8.76 6.72
C PHE A 121 -5.37 9.90 7.45
N ILE A 122 -5.80 10.91 6.70
CA ILE A 122 -6.27 12.20 7.24
C ILE A 122 -7.61 12.59 6.63
N ASN A 123 -8.36 13.38 7.39
CA ASN A 123 -9.55 14.08 6.92
C ASN A 123 -9.17 15.31 6.06
N GLU A 124 -10.16 15.95 5.44
CA GLU A 124 -9.97 17.16 4.64
C GLU A 124 -9.33 18.31 5.45
N ASP A 125 -9.66 18.42 6.74
CA ASP A 125 -9.09 19.41 7.66
C ASP A 125 -7.66 19.06 8.13
N GLY A 126 -7.13 17.89 7.71
CA GLY A 126 -5.81 17.38 8.08
C GLY A 126 -5.76 16.62 9.41
N SER A 127 -6.89 16.47 10.10
CA SER A 127 -6.94 15.68 11.33
C SER A 127 -6.75 14.19 11.02
N PRO A 128 -6.05 13.42 11.88
CA PRO A 128 -5.77 12.01 11.63
C PRO A 128 -7.02 11.14 11.76
N ILE A 129 -7.18 10.19 10.85
CA ILE A 129 -8.18 9.13 10.91
C ILE A 129 -7.57 7.89 11.56
N VAL A 130 -6.45 7.42 11.00
CA VAL A 130 -5.75 6.21 11.44
C VAL A 130 -4.29 6.25 10.98
N ALA A 131 -3.41 5.70 11.81
CA ALA A 131 -2.03 5.41 11.43
C ALA A 131 -1.88 3.93 11.08
N ILE A 132 -1.27 3.64 9.95
CA ILE A 132 -0.99 2.27 9.48
C ILE A 132 0.51 2.09 9.43
N GLY A 133 1.07 1.34 10.35
CA GLY A 133 2.47 0.94 10.38
C GLY A 133 2.63 -0.59 10.27
N TRP A 134 3.83 -1.07 10.52
CA TRP A 134 4.16 -2.49 10.39
C TRP A 134 3.27 -3.42 11.23
N LYS A 135 2.83 -2.99 12.42
CA LYS A 135 1.95 -3.79 13.31
C LYS A 135 0.56 -3.96 12.70
N GLU A 136 -0.02 -2.87 12.22
CA GLU A 136 -1.36 -2.83 11.66
C GLU A 136 -1.42 -3.66 10.37
N VAL A 137 -0.42 -3.51 9.48
CA VAL A 137 -0.37 -4.30 8.22
C VAL A 137 -0.11 -5.77 8.49
N GLN A 138 0.76 -6.12 9.46
CA GLN A 138 1.01 -7.50 9.84
C GLN A 138 -0.26 -8.15 10.41
N GLY A 139 -0.96 -7.45 11.31
CA GLY A 139 -2.21 -7.94 11.90
C GLY A 139 -3.31 -8.14 10.86
N ALA A 140 -3.50 -7.18 9.97
CA ALA A 140 -4.49 -7.25 8.90
C ALA A 140 -4.19 -8.39 7.91
N TRP A 141 -2.91 -8.58 7.54
CA TRP A 141 -2.48 -9.65 6.66
C TRP A 141 -2.71 -11.04 7.29
N GLN A 142 -2.35 -11.22 8.58
CA GLN A 142 -2.60 -12.46 9.28
C GLN A 142 -4.09 -12.79 9.37
N ALA A 143 -4.93 -11.82 9.74
CA ALA A 143 -6.38 -12.00 9.80
C ALA A 143 -6.97 -12.40 8.43
N PHE A 144 -6.46 -11.82 7.34
CA PHE A 144 -6.85 -12.20 6.00
C PHE A 144 -6.47 -13.66 5.69
N LEU A 145 -5.23 -14.09 5.96
CA LEU A 145 -4.79 -15.46 5.73
C LEU A 145 -5.60 -16.48 6.54
N ASP A 146 -5.91 -16.17 7.80
CA ASP A 146 -6.74 -17.02 8.66
C ASP A 146 -8.16 -17.17 8.11
N SER A 147 -8.73 -16.12 7.57
CA SER A 147 -10.05 -16.16 6.90
C SER A 147 -10.04 -17.08 5.68
N GLN A 148 -8.99 -17.01 4.85
CA GLN A 148 -8.84 -17.86 3.68
C GLN A 148 -8.71 -19.35 4.06
N ALA A 149 -7.96 -19.64 5.12
CA ALA A 149 -7.79 -21.01 5.63
C ALA A 149 -9.11 -21.60 6.17
N SER A 150 -9.94 -20.78 6.80
CA SER A 150 -11.26 -21.18 7.33
C SER A 150 -12.23 -21.52 6.20
N VAL A 151 -12.25 -20.73 5.12
CA VAL A 151 -13.09 -21.01 3.93
C VAL A 151 -12.70 -22.34 3.27
N LYS A 152 -11.39 -22.60 3.12
CA LYS A 152 -10.89 -23.86 2.53
C LYS A 152 -11.21 -25.11 3.36
N LYS A 153 -11.41 -24.98 4.68
CA LYS A 153 -11.80 -26.11 5.56
C LYS A 153 -13.30 -26.37 5.55
N ALA A 154 -14.11 -25.41 5.15
CA ALA A 154 -15.57 -25.50 5.12
C ALA A 154 -16.12 -25.95 3.75
N ALA A 155 -15.29 -26.00 2.72
CA ALA A 155 -15.61 -26.45 1.36
C ALA A 155 -15.12 -27.88 1.13
#